data_69049080dbbeeea42c336306ac7bef75
#
_entry.id   69049080dbbeeea42c336306ac7bef75
#
_cell.length_a   1.000
_cell.length_b   1.000
_cell.length_c   1.000
_cell.angle_alpha   90.00
_cell.angle_beta   90.00
_cell.angle_gamma   90.00
#
_symmetry.space_group_name_H-M   'P 1'
#
loop_
_entity.id
_entity.type
_entity.pdbx_description
1 polymer ?
#
loop_
_entity_poly.entity_id
_entity_poly.type
_entity_poly.pdbx_seq_one_letter_code
_entity_poly.pdbx_strand_id
1 'polypeptide(L)'
;RGGSAEAPGGGGGGASGGGFGDMCFTPLGAGAEVGRSCGVLSYKGKHVMLDCGIHPGKKDYEVLPFFDSSPVDLDKIDILLLTHFHLDHAGALPYLTEKTGFRGRIFMTPPTKAVLKMMIVDSIRVGYDETALYSEADMDACFRKIEIIDFNQTLEVSGIKFTCYNAGHVLGGAMFSVEIAGVNTLYTG
;
A
#
# COMPACT_ATOMS: atom_id res chain seq x y z
N ARG A 1 -35.92 23.25 -49.18
CA ARG A 1 -34.67 24.01 -49.00
C ARG A 1 -34.10 23.66 -47.65
N GLY A 2 -33.03 22.82 -47.63
CA GLY A 2 -32.31 22.40 -46.47
C GLY A 2 -31.29 23.49 -46.02
N GLY A 3 -31.04 23.54 -44.78
CA GLY A 3 -29.96 24.27 -44.20
C GLY A 3 -29.29 23.37 -43.14
N SER A 4 -28.18 22.76 -43.54
CA SER A 4 -27.25 22.03 -42.67
C SER A 4 -26.44 23.03 -41.84
N ALA A 5 -26.52 22.98 -40.53
CA ALA A 5 -25.64 23.70 -39.61
C ALA A 5 -24.48 22.79 -39.23
N GLU A 6 -23.28 23.13 -39.65
CA GLU A 6 -22.03 22.55 -39.20
C GLU A 6 -21.74 22.98 -37.76
N ALA A 7 -21.34 22.02 -36.91
CA ALA A 7 -20.80 22.24 -35.58
C ALA A 7 -19.31 22.56 -35.67
N PRO A 8 -18.77 23.54 -34.91
CA PRO A 8 -17.37 23.84 -34.91
C PRO A 8 -16.57 22.76 -34.16
N GLY A 9 -15.54 22.23 -34.83
CA GLY A 9 -14.60 21.31 -34.28
C GLY A 9 -13.80 21.92 -33.12
N GLY A 10 -13.93 21.32 -31.95
CA GLY A 10 -13.11 21.61 -30.78
C GLY A 10 -11.71 21.07 -30.94
N GLY A 11 -10.73 21.94 -31.19
CA GLY A 11 -9.32 21.63 -31.19
C GLY A 11 -8.85 21.22 -29.79
N GLY A 12 -8.42 19.96 -29.67
CA GLY A 12 -7.73 19.47 -28.49
C GLY A 12 -6.37 20.13 -28.35
N GLY A 13 -6.26 21.17 -27.55
CA GLY A 13 -4.98 21.73 -27.15
C GLY A 13 -4.33 20.82 -26.15
N GLY A 14 -3.34 20.05 -26.57
CA GLY A 14 -2.41 19.37 -25.69
C GLY A 14 -1.61 20.39 -24.89
N ALA A 15 -1.97 20.57 -23.62
CA ALA A 15 -1.17 21.34 -22.70
C ALA A 15 0.04 20.52 -22.26
N SER A 16 1.17 20.71 -22.95
CA SER A 16 2.49 20.33 -22.45
C SER A 16 2.91 21.34 -21.38
N GLY A 17 2.31 21.26 -20.22
CA GLY A 17 2.74 21.98 -19.04
C GLY A 17 3.81 21.17 -18.31
N GLY A 18 5.08 21.54 -18.41
CA GLY A 18 6.14 21.13 -17.49
C GLY A 18 5.87 21.70 -16.10
N GLY A 19 4.81 21.25 -15.45
CA GLY A 19 4.42 21.62 -14.10
C GLY A 19 4.90 20.53 -13.14
N PHE A 20 5.29 20.95 -11.95
CA PHE A 20 5.57 20.12 -10.80
C PHE A 20 4.47 19.08 -10.70
N GLY A 21 4.84 17.79 -11.00
CA GLY A 21 3.86 16.70 -11.00
C GLY A 21 3.07 16.67 -9.70
N ASP A 22 1.76 16.52 -9.79
CA ASP A 22 0.87 16.54 -8.63
C ASP A 22 1.14 15.33 -7.73
N MET A 23 1.04 15.53 -6.41
CA MET A 23 1.03 14.43 -5.46
C MET A 23 -0.29 13.68 -5.66
N CYS A 24 -0.21 12.38 -5.88
CA CYS A 24 -1.36 11.52 -6.13
C CYS A 24 -1.43 10.40 -5.09
N PHE A 25 -2.60 10.15 -4.54
CA PHE A 25 -2.91 8.97 -3.74
C PHE A 25 -3.92 8.11 -4.49
N THR A 26 -3.55 6.86 -4.76
CA THR A 26 -4.40 5.88 -5.46
C THR A 26 -4.76 4.75 -4.51
N PRO A 27 -6.04 4.64 -4.07
CA PRO A 27 -6.48 3.50 -3.28
C PRO A 27 -6.53 2.24 -4.16
N LEU A 28 -5.90 1.17 -3.70
CA LEU A 28 -5.97 -0.18 -4.30
C LEU A 28 -6.97 -1.08 -3.55
N GLY A 29 -7.53 -0.59 -2.46
CA GLY A 29 -8.56 -1.21 -1.65
C GLY A 29 -9.10 -0.23 -0.63
N ALA A 30 -10.16 -0.60 0.08
CA ALA A 30 -10.86 0.23 1.07
C ALA A 30 -11.35 1.61 0.56
N GLY A 31 -11.39 1.83 -0.76
CA GLY A 31 -11.82 3.10 -1.33
C GLY A 31 -13.31 3.37 -1.17
N ALA A 32 -14.14 2.34 -1.28
CA ALA A 32 -15.59 2.37 -1.13
C ALA A 32 -16.14 1.15 -0.38
N GLU A 33 -15.29 0.48 0.39
CA GLU A 33 -15.60 -0.72 1.16
C GLU A 33 -14.73 -0.79 2.42
N VAL A 34 -15.00 -1.74 3.32
CA VAL A 34 -14.17 -2.03 4.49
C VAL A 34 -13.33 -3.27 4.20
N GLY A 35 -12.03 -3.19 4.46
CA GLY A 35 -11.09 -4.29 4.25
C GLY A 35 -10.19 -4.09 3.03
N ARG A 36 -9.17 -4.95 2.89
CA ARG A 36 -8.06 -4.87 1.92
C ARG A 36 -7.46 -3.47 1.80
N SER A 37 -7.26 -2.80 2.93
CA SER A 37 -6.66 -1.47 2.99
C SER A 37 -5.30 -1.49 2.31
N CYS A 38 -5.17 -0.72 1.24
CA CYS A 38 -3.94 -0.60 0.46
C CYS A 38 -4.03 0.66 -0.41
N GLY A 39 -3.00 1.48 -0.41
CA GLY A 39 -2.94 2.65 -1.25
C GLY A 39 -1.51 2.95 -1.70
N VAL A 40 -1.38 3.68 -2.81
CA VAL A 40 -0.09 4.14 -3.34
C VAL A 40 -0.06 5.65 -3.38
N LEU A 41 0.85 6.24 -2.62
CA LEU A 41 1.19 7.65 -2.67
C LEU A 41 2.34 7.84 -3.68
N SER A 42 2.12 8.65 -4.70
CA SER A 42 3.08 8.92 -5.76
C SER A 42 3.39 10.42 -5.85
N TYR A 43 4.66 10.77 -5.81
CA TYR A 43 5.12 12.15 -6.00
C TYR A 43 6.56 12.18 -6.52
N LYS A 44 6.83 13.01 -7.55
CA LYS A 44 8.19 13.22 -8.08
C LYS A 44 8.95 11.92 -8.39
N GLY A 45 8.24 10.91 -8.94
CA GLY A 45 8.84 9.62 -9.27
C GLY A 45 9.20 8.76 -8.06
N LYS A 46 8.67 9.08 -6.87
CA LYS A 46 8.74 8.26 -5.66
C LYS A 46 7.38 7.66 -5.35
N HIS A 47 7.38 6.42 -4.89
CA HIS A 47 6.16 5.64 -4.70
C HIS A 47 6.19 4.96 -3.33
N VAL A 48 5.21 5.27 -2.50
CA VAL A 48 5.03 4.71 -1.16
C VAL A 48 3.75 3.92 -1.12
N MET A 49 3.84 2.63 -0.81
CA MET A 49 2.66 1.83 -0.50
C MET A 49 2.32 1.99 0.98
N LEU A 50 1.04 2.16 1.27
CA LEU A 50 0.47 2.39 2.60
C LEU A 50 -0.53 1.28 2.89
N ASP A 51 -0.18 0.39 3.83
CA ASP A 51 -0.86 -0.86 4.16
C ASP A 51 -0.95 -1.86 2.99
N CYS A 52 -1.29 -3.12 3.29
CA CYS A 52 -1.45 -4.21 2.34
C CYS A 52 -2.34 -5.30 2.95
N GLY A 53 -3.63 -5.02 3.06
CA GLY A 53 -4.59 -5.85 3.76
C GLY A 53 -5.34 -6.84 2.88
N ILE A 54 -6.15 -7.69 3.52
CA ILE A 54 -7.12 -8.57 2.88
C ILE A 54 -8.55 -8.13 3.17
N HIS A 55 -9.49 -8.52 2.32
CA HIS A 55 -10.92 -8.25 2.54
C HIS A 55 -11.55 -9.39 3.35
N PRO A 56 -12.06 -9.14 4.58
CA PRO A 56 -12.52 -10.19 5.48
C PRO A 56 -13.80 -10.91 5.02
N GLY A 57 -14.56 -10.32 4.11
CA GLY A 57 -15.82 -10.89 3.60
C GLY A 57 -15.73 -11.48 2.19
N LYS A 58 -14.52 -11.63 1.65
CA LYS A 58 -14.26 -12.22 0.32
C LYS A 58 -13.51 -13.55 0.46
N LYS A 59 -13.30 -14.24 -0.67
CA LYS A 59 -12.55 -15.50 -0.74
C LYS A 59 -11.57 -15.45 -1.91
N ASP A 60 -10.63 -16.39 -1.89
CA ASP A 60 -9.64 -16.56 -2.96
C ASP A 60 -8.88 -15.26 -3.27
N TYR A 61 -8.61 -15.01 -4.53
CA TYR A 61 -7.94 -13.78 -4.98
C TYR A 61 -8.76 -12.50 -4.78
N GLU A 62 -10.07 -12.61 -4.55
CA GLU A 62 -10.92 -11.45 -4.29
C GLU A 62 -10.64 -10.77 -2.95
N VAL A 63 -9.93 -11.45 -2.03
CA VAL A 63 -9.52 -10.85 -0.75
C VAL A 63 -8.40 -9.83 -0.93
N LEU A 64 -7.63 -9.92 -2.03
CA LEU A 64 -6.45 -9.10 -2.27
C LEU A 64 -6.81 -7.67 -2.68
N PRO A 65 -5.92 -6.70 -2.42
CA PRO A 65 -5.99 -5.40 -3.06
C PRO A 65 -5.96 -5.53 -4.58
N PHE A 66 -6.48 -4.53 -5.26
CA PHE A 66 -6.47 -4.45 -6.73
C PHE A 66 -5.08 -4.07 -7.26
N PHE A 67 -4.10 -4.95 -7.10
CA PHE A 67 -2.72 -4.70 -7.49
C PHE A 67 -2.57 -4.36 -8.97
N ASP A 68 -3.41 -4.94 -9.85
CA ASP A 68 -3.42 -4.64 -11.29
C ASP A 68 -3.90 -3.21 -11.60
N SER A 69 -4.54 -2.55 -10.64
CA SER A 69 -4.97 -1.16 -10.74
C SER A 69 -3.94 -0.17 -10.18
N SER A 70 -2.76 -0.64 -9.80
CA SER A 70 -1.68 0.23 -9.31
C SER A 70 -1.27 1.24 -10.39
N PRO A 71 -1.05 2.51 -10.02
CA PRO A 71 -0.62 3.54 -10.97
C PRO A 71 0.80 3.33 -11.51
N VAL A 72 1.55 2.42 -10.87
CA VAL A 72 2.92 2.06 -11.25
C VAL A 72 3.12 0.56 -11.07
N ASP A 73 4.07 -0.01 -11.78
CA ASP A 73 4.46 -1.41 -11.58
C ASP A 73 4.90 -1.63 -10.12
N LEU A 74 4.54 -2.75 -9.53
CA LEU A 74 4.83 -3.05 -8.12
C LEU A 74 6.33 -3.08 -7.82
N ASP A 75 7.19 -3.37 -8.80
CA ASP A 75 8.64 -3.33 -8.66
C ASP A 75 9.22 -1.91 -8.58
N LYS A 76 8.42 -0.88 -8.88
CA LYS A 76 8.76 0.55 -8.77
C LYS A 76 8.36 1.16 -7.42
N ILE A 77 7.64 0.44 -6.57
CA ILE A 77 7.33 0.90 -5.22
C ILE A 77 8.63 0.94 -4.41
N ASP A 78 8.99 2.12 -3.90
CA ASP A 78 10.24 2.31 -3.13
C ASP A 78 10.15 1.71 -1.73
N ILE A 79 9.04 2.00 -1.02
CA ILE A 79 8.80 1.54 0.36
C ILE A 79 7.33 1.16 0.58
N LEU A 80 7.12 0.28 1.57
CA LEU A 80 5.81 -0.02 2.15
C LEU A 80 5.85 0.32 3.64
N LEU A 81 4.89 1.10 4.10
CA LEU A 81 4.68 1.46 5.50
C LEU A 81 3.41 0.79 6.01
N LEU A 82 3.54 -0.05 7.03
CA LEU A 82 2.43 -0.83 7.56
C LEU A 82 2.04 -0.28 8.94
N THR A 83 0.77 0.16 9.06
CA THR A 83 0.30 0.88 10.23
C THR A 83 0.10 -0.03 11.44
N HIS A 84 -0.52 -1.19 11.26
CA HIS A 84 -0.79 -2.11 12.36
C HIS A 84 -1.06 -3.54 11.85
N PHE A 85 -1.26 -4.48 12.77
CA PHE A 85 -1.29 -5.91 12.49
C PHE A 85 -2.64 -6.49 12.08
N HIS A 86 -3.74 -5.73 12.02
CA HIS A 86 -5.01 -6.29 11.58
C HIS A 86 -4.91 -6.79 10.14
N LEU A 87 -5.56 -7.93 9.86
CA LEU A 87 -5.38 -8.61 8.57
C LEU A 87 -5.93 -7.79 7.38
N ASP A 88 -6.93 -6.97 7.61
CA ASP A 88 -7.45 -6.03 6.61
C ASP A 88 -6.50 -4.86 6.29
N HIS A 89 -5.39 -4.74 7.04
CA HIS A 89 -4.28 -3.80 6.78
C HIS A 89 -2.96 -4.49 6.42
N ALA A 90 -2.77 -5.77 6.77
CA ALA A 90 -1.48 -6.44 6.66
C ALA A 90 -1.53 -7.85 6.05
N GLY A 91 -2.72 -8.44 5.91
CA GLY A 91 -2.87 -9.86 5.57
C GLY A 91 -2.43 -10.24 4.16
N ALA A 92 -2.37 -9.30 3.21
CA ALA A 92 -1.89 -9.57 1.86
C ALA A 92 -0.35 -9.42 1.71
N LEU A 93 0.36 -9.04 2.78
CA LEU A 93 1.80 -8.76 2.71
C LEU A 93 2.64 -9.94 2.20
N PRO A 94 2.46 -11.21 2.64
CA PRO A 94 3.23 -12.33 2.10
C PRO A 94 2.94 -12.58 0.61
N TYR A 95 1.71 -12.37 0.16
CA TYR A 95 1.37 -12.46 -1.25
C TYR A 95 2.10 -11.38 -2.06
N LEU A 96 2.04 -10.14 -1.61
CA LEU A 96 2.73 -9.02 -2.27
C LEU A 96 4.22 -9.30 -2.45
N THR A 97 4.89 -9.76 -1.40
CA THR A 97 6.35 -9.91 -1.40
C THR A 97 6.86 -11.15 -2.13
N GLU A 98 6.07 -12.25 -2.15
CA GLU A 98 6.53 -13.55 -2.66
C GLU A 98 5.85 -13.96 -3.98
N LYS A 99 4.68 -13.39 -4.30
CA LYS A 99 3.91 -13.77 -5.50
C LYS A 99 3.83 -12.67 -6.55
N THR A 100 4.38 -11.47 -6.25
CA THR A 100 4.38 -10.34 -7.19
C THR A 100 5.80 -9.83 -7.47
N GLY A 101 5.90 -8.84 -8.34
CA GLY A 101 7.18 -8.16 -8.66
C GLY A 101 7.67 -7.18 -7.60
N PHE A 102 6.99 -7.01 -6.47
CA PHE A 102 7.36 -6.05 -5.43
C PHE A 102 8.79 -6.23 -4.93
N ARG A 103 9.54 -5.11 -4.80
CA ARG A 103 10.95 -5.07 -4.35
C ARG A 103 11.22 -3.98 -3.34
N GLY A 104 10.20 -3.21 -2.93
CA GLY A 104 10.34 -2.13 -1.98
C GLY A 104 10.74 -2.61 -0.59
N ARG A 105 11.27 -1.69 0.22
CA ARG A 105 11.58 -1.96 1.64
C ARG A 105 10.31 -1.84 2.47
N ILE A 106 10.20 -2.64 3.51
CA ILE A 106 8.96 -2.79 4.32
C ILE A 106 9.27 -2.36 5.75
N PHE A 107 8.48 -1.45 6.29
CA PHE A 107 8.65 -0.93 7.65
C PHE A 107 7.37 -1.08 8.47
N MET A 108 7.55 -1.51 9.72
CA MET A 108 6.49 -1.56 10.73
C MET A 108 7.10 -1.53 12.14
N THR A 109 6.29 -1.29 13.15
CA THR A 109 6.75 -1.30 14.54
C THR A 109 7.06 -2.73 15.03
N PRO A 110 7.95 -2.89 16.04
CA PRO A 110 8.26 -4.20 16.61
C PRO A 110 7.02 -4.99 17.08
N PRO A 111 6.05 -4.38 17.82
CA PRO A 111 4.85 -5.12 18.21
C PRO A 111 3.99 -5.53 17.04
N THR A 112 3.84 -4.67 16.02
CA THR A 112 3.11 -5.00 14.79
C THR A 112 3.70 -6.22 14.11
N LYS A 113 5.03 -6.28 13.95
CA LYS A 113 5.72 -7.44 13.34
C LYS A 113 5.49 -8.72 14.14
N ALA A 114 5.59 -8.66 15.47
CA ALA A 114 5.44 -9.83 16.33
C ALA A 114 4.02 -10.40 16.30
N VAL A 115 3.01 -9.54 16.47
CA VAL A 115 1.60 -9.97 16.50
C VAL A 115 1.13 -10.39 15.11
N LEU A 116 1.51 -9.66 14.06
CA LEU A 116 1.15 -10.02 12.67
C LEU A 116 1.63 -11.42 12.32
N LYS A 117 2.85 -11.80 12.72
CA LYS A 117 3.35 -13.15 12.48
C LYS A 117 2.42 -14.21 13.09
N MET A 118 1.97 -14.00 14.32
CA MET A 118 1.07 -14.93 15.00
C MET A 118 -0.30 -15.01 14.29
N MET A 119 -0.84 -13.88 13.87
CA MET A 119 -2.14 -13.82 13.20
C MET A 119 -2.11 -14.51 11.83
N ILE A 120 -1.04 -14.32 11.04
CA ILE A 120 -0.89 -14.98 9.74
C ILE A 120 -0.70 -16.49 9.91
N VAL A 121 0.11 -16.95 10.88
CA VAL A 121 0.26 -18.38 11.18
C VAL A 121 -1.08 -19.00 11.56
N ASP A 122 -1.85 -18.34 12.41
CA ASP A 122 -3.18 -18.80 12.80
C ASP A 122 -4.13 -18.87 11.59
N SER A 123 -4.14 -17.83 10.78
CA SER A 123 -4.93 -17.76 9.54
C SER A 123 -4.62 -18.92 8.57
N ILE A 124 -3.34 -19.26 8.37
CA ILE A 124 -2.93 -20.38 7.52
C ILE A 124 -3.40 -21.72 8.12
N ARG A 125 -3.29 -21.90 9.45
CA ARG A 125 -3.63 -23.17 10.13
C ARG A 125 -5.13 -23.43 10.23
N VAL A 126 -5.92 -22.37 10.42
CA VAL A 126 -7.38 -22.49 10.49
C VAL A 126 -7.99 -22.77 9.10
N GLY A 127 -7.17 -22.71 8.04
CA GLY A 127 -7.63 -23.03 6.70
C GLY A 127 -8.68 -22.02 6.21
N TYR A 128 -8.40 -20.76 6.40
CA TYR A 128 -9.30 -19.70 5.93
C TYR A 128 -9.50 -19.74 4.42
N ASP A 129 -8.73 -20.62 3.72
CA ASP A 129 -8.89 -20.81 2.29
C ASP A 129 -8.38 -22.18 1.81
N GLU A 130 -9.24 -22.94 1.11
CA GLU A 130 -8.82 -24.14 0.37
C GLU A 130 -7.82 -23.79 -0.75
N THR A 131 -7.75 -22.53 -1.16
CA THR A 131 -6.74 -21.95 -2.05
C THR A 131 -5.80 -21.04 -1.24
N ALA A 132 -4.79 -21.63 -0.61
CA ALA A 132 -3.81 -20.86 0.13
C ALA A 132 -3.10 -19.85 -0.78
N LEU A 133 -3.37 -18.55 -0.60
CA LEU A 133 -2.74 -17.46 -1.35
C LEU A 133 -1.21 -17.47 -1.21
N TYR A 134 -0.71 -17.96 -0.08
CA TYR A 134 0.70 -18.11 0.26
C TYR A 134 0.88 -19.19 1.32
N SER A 135 2.09 -19.78 1.34
CA SER A 135 2.47 -20.83 2.28
C SER A 135 3.15 -20.27 3.55
N GLU A 136 3.37 -21.12 4.57
CA GLU A 136 4.22 -20.76 5.73
C GLU A 136 5.64 -20.38 5.29
N ALA A 137 6.19 -21.01 4.25
CA ALA A 137 7.51 -20.68 3.71
C ALA A 137 7.53 -19.27 3.09
N ASP A 138 6.47 -18.90 2.35
CA ASP A 138 6.32 -17.54 1.81
C ASP A 138 6.21 -16.52 2.95
N MET A 139 5.42 -16.82 4.00
CA MET A 139 5.33 -15.98 5.18
C MET A 139 6.71 -15.77 5.82
N ASP A 140 7.46 -16.85 6.08
CA ASP A 140 8.80 -16.72 6.67
C ASP A 140 9.77 -15.94 5.78
N ALA A 141 9.68 -16.08 4.45
CA ALA A 141 10.47 -15.30 3.51
C ALA A 141 10.10 -13.80 3.57
N CYS A 142 8.82 -13.49 3.62
CA CYS A 142 8.30 -12.14 3.80
C CYS A 142 8.83 -11.51 5.10
N PHE A 143 8.68 -12.20 6.23
CA PHE A 143 9.06 -11.66 7.55
C PHE A 143 10.56 -11.39 7.70
N ARG A 144 11.43 -12.04 6.92
CA ARG A 144 12.87 -11.72 6.85
C ARG A 144 13.15 -10.39 6.15
N LYS A 145 12.26 -9.91 5.29
CA LYS A 145 12.39 -8.65 4.54
C LYS A 145 11.91 -7.44 5.34
N ILE A 146 11.16 -7.65 6.43
CA ILE A 146 10.56 -6.57 7.23
C ILE A 146 11.59 -5.91 8.12
N GLU A 147 11.72 -4.61 7.99
CA GLU A 147 12.53 -3.74 8.82
C GLU A 147 11.69 -3.08 9.93
N ILE A 148 12.35 -2.79 11.04
CA ILE A 148 11.69 -2.23 12.21
C ILE A 148 11.91 -0.71 12.23
N ILE A 149 10.85 0.00 12.62
CA ILE A 149 10.89 1.43 12.93
C ILE A 149 10.23 1.66 14.29
N ASP A 150 10.89 2.43 15.16
CA ASP A 150 10.36 2.80 16.47
C ASP A 150 9.51 4.07 16.41
N PHE A 151 8.65 4.28 17.40
CA PHE A 151 7.90 5.52 17.53
C PHE A 151 8.83 6.72 17.67
N ASN A 152 8.48 7.81 17.01
CA ASN A 152 9.24 9.06 16.88
C ASN A 152 10.59 8.92 16.17
N GLN A 153 10.86 7.75 15.58
CA GLN A 153 12.01 7.57 14.71
C GLN A 153 11.69 8.10 13.31
N THR A 154 12.68 8.79 12.74
CA THR A 154 12.68 9.25 11.35
C THR A 154 13.71 8.48 10.56
N LEU A 155 13.32 7.96 9.41
CA LEU A 155 14.21 7.29 8.45
C LEU A 155 14.12 7.99 7.09
N GLU A 156 15.15 7.80 6.28
CA GLU A 156 15.15 8.24 4.89
C GLU A 156 15.59 7.09 3.99
N VAL A 157 14.79 6.80 2.97
CA VAL A 157 15.02 5.74 2.00
C VAL A 157 14.71 6.26 0.60
N SER A 158 15.67 6.16 -0.30
CA SER A 158 15.49 6.57 -1.71
C SER A 158 14.99 8.02 -1.87
N GLY A 159 15.34 8.94 -0.94
CA GLY A 159 14.86 10.33 -0.96
C GLY A 159 13.41 10.50 -0.47
N ILE A 160 12.87 9.48 0.20
CA ILE A 160 11.61 9.52 0.93
C ILE A 160 11.96 9.54 2.41
N LYS A 161 11.58 10.61 3.10
CA LYS A 161 11.76 10.73 4.54
C LYS A 161 10.43 10.42 5.22
N PHE A 162 10.45 9.57 6.24
CA PHE A 162 9.23 9.21 6.96
C PHE A 162 9.47 9.07 8.45
N THR A 163 8.48 9.46 9.24
CA THR A 163 8.49 9.42 10.69
C THR A 163 7.31 8.62 11.20
N CYS A 164 7.57 7.68 12.11
CA CYS A 164 6.58 6.85 12.75
C CYS A 164 6.05 7.51 14.01
N TYR A 165 4.74 7.63 14.16
CA TYR A 165 4.08 8.13 15.37
C TYR A 165 3.11 7.10 15.93
N ASN A 166 2.88 7.15 17.25
CA ASN A 166 1.89 6.31 17.89
C ASN A 166 0.47 6.75 17.48
N ALA A 167 -0.31 5.84 16.91
CA ALA A 167 -1.70 6.08 16.52
C ALA A 167 -2.71 5.63 17.58
N GLY A 168 -2.28 4.93 18.63
CA GLY A 168 -3.19 4.23 19.55
C GLY A 168 -3.80 3.01 18.85
N HIS A 169 -5.10 2.82 18.92
CA HIS A 169 -5.90 1.74 18.33
C HIS A 169 -5.52 0.34 18.83
N VAL A 170 -4.30 -0.13 18.55
CA VAL A 170 -3.75 -1.43 19.00
C VAL A 170 -2.31 -1.29 19.43
N LEU A 171 -1.77 -2.33 20.08
CA LEU A 171 -0.36 -2.37 20.46
C LEU A 171 0.53 -2.25 19.22
N GLY A 172 1.39 -1.24 19.19
CA GLY A 172 2.27 -0.97 18.05
C GLY A 172 1.60 -0.25 16.89
N GLY A 173 0.32 0.12 17.01
CA GLY A 173 -0.39 0.88 15.97
C GLY A 173 0.28 2.22 15.68
N ALA A 174 0.55 2.49 14.41
CA ALA A 174 1.33 3.62 13.93
C ALA A 174 0.61 4.43 12.88
N MET A 175 0.88 5.74 12.87
CA MET A 175 0.65 6.63 11.75
C MET A 175 2.00 7.11 11.22
N PHE A 176 2.05 7.45 9.94
CA PHE A 176 3.30 7.84 9.27
C PHE A 176 3.18 9.22 8.64
N SER A 177 4.10 10.11 9.03
CA SER A 177 4.38 11.31 8.25
C SER A 177 5.38 10.95 7.15
N VAL A 178 5.03 11.23 5.90
CA VAL A 178 5.85 10.95 4.71
C VAL A 178 6.19 12.25 4.02
N GLU A 179 7.47 12.55 3.87
CA GLU A 179 7.98 13.72 3.20
C GLU A 179 8.72 13.33 1.92
N ILE A 180 8.30 13.88 0.78
CA ILE A 180 8.94 13.69 -0.52
C ILE A 180 9.18 15.06 -1.14
N ALA A 181 10.43 15.39 -1.44
CA ALA A 181 10.82 16.67 -2.05
C ALA A 181 10.24 17.90 -1.30
N GLY A 182 10.23 17.87 0.03
CA GLY A 182 9.75 18.96 0.90
C GLY A 182 8.23 19.01 1.08
N VAL A 183 7.46 18.13 0.45
CA VAL A 183 6.01 18.02 0.68
C VAL A 183 5.73 16.89 1.66
N ASN A 184 5.00 17.21 2.73
CA ASN A 184 4.70 16.31 3.83
C ASN A 184 3.24 15.87 3.80
N THR A 185 3.00 14.57 3.99
CA THR A 185 1.68 13.94 4.05
C THR A 185 1.60 13.07 5.30
N LEU A 186 0.48 13.11 6.02
CA LEU A 186 0.24 12.23 7.17
C LEU A 186 -0.77 11.14 6.78
N TYR A 187 -0.34 9.89 6.93
CA TYR A 187 -1.22 8.71 6.84
C TYR A 187 -1.53 8.19 8.23
N THR A 188 -2.80 8.16 8.58
CA THR A 188 -3.26 7.84 9.95
C THR A 188 -3.62 6.37 10.15
N GLY A 189 -3.73 5.61 9.07
CA GLY A 189 -4.16 4.20 9.09
C GLY A 189 -5.64 4.01 8.89
#